data_4ea8190cd736560ab8dec6dccdc1c276
#
_entry.id   4ea8190cd736560ab8dec6dccdc1c276
#
_cell.length_a   1.000
_cell.length_b   1.000
_cell.length_c   1.000
_cell.angle_alpha   90.00
_cell.angle_beta   90.00
_cell.angle_gamma   90.00
#
_symmetry.space_group_name_H-M   'P 1'
#
loop_
_entity.id
_entity.type
_entity.pdbx_description
1 polymer ?
#
loop_
_entity_poly.entity_id
_entity_poly.type
_entity_poly.pdbx_seq_one_letter_code
_entity_poly.pdbx_strand_id
1 'polypeptide(L)'
;MSEKKYYYSETFNSIQGEGLYTGQWTLWLRFFLCNLQCDGFGQLDPTNPDTWELPYQDFDISTITRVEDLPVWSKGCDSSYTWSKKYKHLMGQKTARELVDLIKETAKTETNPEGHFSHPESKMRAHMCLTGGEPLMAHGQKAFMEMYECWRHDQNLPKSFTFETNGTQELQEPFRDFLSNKGTFNTPLFFSCSPKLWTVAGEKPEKAIKPEVVGEYAFYSTIVNRDYHTPEGQLKFVMGPKKEQWEELEYVVDQFRQAGVYWPVYIMPVGATVEDQETGAGEVAKIAFEKGYNVSGRLHCYLFGNAIGT
;
A
#
# COMPACT_ATOMS: atom_id res chain seq x y z
N MET A 1 9.67 30.89 -8.52
CA MET A 1 8.47 30.03 -8.49
C MET A 1 8.54 29.24 -7.20
N SER A 2 7.47 29.14 -6.41
CA SER A 2 7.46 28.31 -5.20
C SER A 2 7.58 26.83 -5.60
N GLU A 3 8.45 26.09 -4.92
CA GLU A 3 8.58 24.65 -5.14
C GLU A 3 7.25 23.94 -4.89
N LYS A 4 6.96 22.91 -5.70
CA LYS A 4 5.71 22.14 -5.58
C LYS A 4 5.74 21.33 -4.29
N LYS A 5 4.63 21.37 -3.53
CA LYS A 5 4.43 20.56 -2.33
C LYS A 5 3.49 19.40 -2.61
N TYR A 6 3.74 18.29 -1.94
CA TYR A 6 2.99 17.04 -2.01
C TYR A 6 2.30 16.76 -0.68
N TYR A 7 1.13 16.12 -0.76
CA TYR A 7 0.30 15.80 0.41
C TYR A 7 0.67 14.42 0.94
N TYR A 8 0.95 14.35 2.23
CA TYR A 8 1.27 13.10 2.91
C TYR A 8 0.59 13.05 4.29
N SER A 9 0.47 11.86 4.85
CA SER A 9 -0.06 11.64 6.21
C SER A 9 1.08 11.37 7.19
N GLU A 10 1.96 10.43 6.88
CA GLU A 10 3.01 9.98 7.80
C GLU A 10 4.20 9.37 7.08
N THR A 11 5.32 9.26 7.81
CA THR A 11 6.47 8.41 7.48
C THR A 11 6.81 7.56 8.70
N PHE A 12 7.16 6.31 8.51
CA PHE A 12 7.51 5.42 9.61
C PHE A 12 8.54 4.36 9.20
N ASN A 13 9.24 3.84 10.20
CA ASN A 13 10.26 2.79 10.07
C ASN A 13 9.71 1.51 10.72
N SER A 14 9.45 0.49 9.92
CA SER A 14 8.84 -0.74 10.38
C SER A 14 9.25 -1.92 9.49
N ILE A 15 8.44 -2.95 9.48
CA ILE A 15 8.55 -4.09 8.55
C ILE A 15 7.50 -3.99 7.45
N GLN A 16 7.71 -4.69 6.32
CA GLN A 16 6.58 -5.07 5.48
C GLN A 16 5.80 -6.17 6.21
N GLY A 17 4.56 -5.88 6.56
CA GLY A 17 3.72 -6.79 7.34
C GLY A 17 2.92 -7.79 6.53
N GLU A 18 2.88 -7.65 5.19
CA GLU A 18 1.94 -8.34 4.31
C GLU A 18 2.59 -8.81 3.01
N GLY A 19 2.07 -9.92 2.46
CA GLY A 19 2.44 -10.44 1.15
C GLY A 19 3.86 -11.01 1.06
N LEU A 20 4.42 -10.96 -0.15
CA LEU A 20 5.69 -11.61 -0.48
C LEU A 20 6.88 -11.13 0.37
N TYR A 21 6.90 -9.85 0.73
CA TYR A 21 8.01 -9.25 1.46
C TYR A 21 7.80 -9.17 2.97
N THR A 22 6.86 -9.96 3.51
CA THR A 22 6.59 -10.00 4.96
C THR A 22 7.87 -10.20 5.78
N GLY A 23 8.07 -9.34 6.78
CA GLY A 23 9.23 -9.36 7.68
C GLY A 23 10.43 -8.52 7.21
N GLN A 24 10.43 -7.96 6.00
CA GLN A 24 11.52 -7.10 5.54
C GLN A 24 11.51 -5.74 6.24
N TRP A 25 12.68 -5.28 6.64
CA TRP A 25 12.88 -3.91 7.10
C TRP A 25 12.50 -2.91 6.01
N THR A 26 11.55 -2.02 6.29
CA THR A 26 10.92 -1.13 5.33
C THR A 26 10.75 0.26 5.91
N LEU A 27 11.14 1.28 5.15
CA LEU A 27 10.76 2.65 5.38
C LEU A 27 9.50 2.97 4.58
N TRP A 28 8.56 3.67 5.19
CA TRP A 28 7.25 3.94 4.65
C TRP A 28 7.01 5.42 4.45
N LEU A 29 6.36 5.76 3.34
CA LEU A 29 5.72 7.05 3.12
C LEU A 29 4.26 6.80 2.75
N ARG A 30 3.35 7.36 3.54
CA ARG A 30 1.91 7.31 3.29
C ARG A 30 1.44 8.64 2.71
N PHE A 31 1.04 8.63 1.44
CA PHE A 31 0.44 9.78 0.79
C PHE A 31 -0.98 10.04 1.30
N PHE A 32 -1.41 11.29 1.20
CA PHE A 32 -2.80 11.70 1.43
C PHE A 32 -3.55 11.71 0.10
N LEU A 33 -4.85 11.45 0.12
CA LEU A 33 -5.82 11.26 -0.95
C LEU A 33 -5.93 9.82 -1.46
N CYS A 34 -7.18 9.43 -1.73
CA CYS A 34 -7.55 8.18 -2.38
C CYS A 34 -8.75 8.42 -3.31
N ASN A 35 -8.88 7.60 -4.33
CA ASN A 35 -10.02 7.60 -5.23
C ASN A 35 -11.11 6.59 -4.83
N LEU A 36 -10.83 5.72 -3.83
CA LEU A 36 -11.76 4.76 -3.24
C LEU A 36 -12.04 5.11 -1.78
N GLN A 37 -13.08 4.50 -1.18
CA GLN A 37 -13.45 4.67 0.23
C GLN A 37 -13.34 3.37 1.02
N CYS A 38 -13.73 2.25 0.40
CA CYS A 38 -13.65 0.90 0.98
C CYS A 38 -14.44 0.75 2.30
N ASP A 39 -15.58 1.42 2.40
CA ASP A 39 -16.40 1.47 3.61
C ASP A 39 -17.09 0.14 3.94
N GLY A 40 -17.12 -0.81 2.98
CA GLY A 40 -17.66 -2.15 3.15
C GLY A 40 -16.79 -3.11 3.97
N PHE A 41 -15.52 -2.78 4.24
CA PHE A 41 -14.66 -3.66 5.05
C PHE A 41 -15.21 -3.84 6.48
N GLY A 42 -15.24 -5.09 6.95
CA GLY A 42 -15.71 -5.45 8.29
C GLY A 42 -17.22 -5.27 8.51
N GLN A 43 -17.99 -4.92 7.48
CA GLN A 43 -19.44 -4.77 7.56
C GLN A 43 -20.14 -6.15 7.52
N LEU A 44 -21.31 -6.23 8.12
CA LEU A 44 -22.15 -7.44 8.07
C LEU A 44 -22.57 -7.74 6.61
N ASP A 45 -22.99 -6.71 5.89
CA ASP A 45 -23.27 -6.73 4.46
C ASP A 45 -22.46 -5.62 3.74
N PRO A 46 -21.29 -5.96 3.18
CA PRO A 46 -20.47 -5.00 2.43
C PRO A 46 -21.17 -4.40 1.20
N THR A 47 -22.20 -5.08 0.68
CA THR A 47 -22.90 -4.68 -0.54
C THR A 47 -24.08 -3.73 -0.30
N ASN A 48 -24.45 -3.50 0.97
CA ASN A 48 -25.58 -2.65 1.35
C ASN A 48 -25.11 -1.42 2.19
N PRO A 49 -24.84 -0.28 1.54
CA PRO A 49 -24.38 0.92 2.22
C PRO A 49 -25.29 1.45 3.33
N ASP A 50 -26.60 1.15 3.27
CA ASP A 50 -27.55 1.60 4.27
C ASP A 50 -27.39 0.92 5.64
N THR A 51 -26.61 -0.17 5.69
CA THR A 51 -26.34 -0.95 6.90
C THR A 51 -24.94 -0.72 7.47
N TRP A 52 -24.13 0.15 6.85
CA TRP A 52 -22.74 0.33 7.28
C TRP A 52 -22.62 1.14 8.56
N GLU A 53 -21.72 0.69 9.40
CA GLU A 53 -21.23 1.43 10.56
C GLU A 53 -19.84 1.98 10.24
N LEU A 54 -19.67 3.29 10.38
CA LEU A 54 -18.43 3.98 10.00
C LEU A 54 -17.83 4.73 11.21
N PRO A 55 -17.15 4.01 12.13
CA PRO A 55 -16.63 4.60 13.37
C PRO A 55 -15.75 5.83 13.15
N TYR A 56 -14.98 5.85 12.04
CA TYR A 56 -14.13 6.97 11.69
C TYR A 56 -14.92 8.28 11.44
N GLN A 57 -16.20 8.19 11.04
CA GLN A 57 -17.05 9.37 10.82
C GLN A 57 -17.59 9.95 12.14
N ASP A 58 -17.86 9.10 13.10
CA ASP A 58 -18.45 9.50 14.41
C ASP A 58 -17.40 9.89 15.44
N PHE A 59 -16.15 9.47 15.24
CA PHE A 59 -15.05 9.70 16.18
C PHE A 59 -14.80 11.21 16.41
N ASP A 60 -14.66 11.64 17.67
CA ASP A 60 -14.33 13.02 18.00
C ASP A 60 -12.84 13.31 17.76
N ILE A 61 -12.56 14.21 16.83
CA ILE A 61 -11.21 14.63 16.43
C ILE A 61 -10.74 15.93 17.09
N SER A 62 -11.52 16.51 17.99
CA SER A 62 -11.23 17.83 18.55
C SER A 62 -9.90 17.93 19.29
N THR A 63 -9.40 16.80 19.81
CA THR A 63 -8.12 16.70 20.53
C THR A 63 -7.01 16.04 19.72
N ILE A 64 -7.31 15.55 18.52
CA ILE A 64 -6.35 14.82 17.70
C ILE A 64 -5.49 15.80 16.89
N THR A 65 -4.20 15.76 17.11
CA THR A 65 -3.22 16.61 16.41
C THR A 65 -2.22 15.83 15.57
N ARG A 66 -2.15 14.51 15.77
CA ARG A 66 -1.24 13.60 15.09
C ARG A 66 -1.98 12.34 14.63
N VAL A 67 -1.55 11.76 13.53
CA VAL A 67 -2.18 10.53 13.00
C VAL A 67 -2.00 9.34 13.93
N GLU A 68 -0.88 9.30 14.66
CA GLU A 68 -0.54 8.21 15.59
C GLU A 68 -1.47 8.16 16.83
N ASP A 69 -2.22 9.24 17.09
CA ASP A 69 -3.19 9.32 18.19
C ASP A 69 -4.58 8.78 17.78
N LEU A 70 -4.75 8.39 16.51
CA LEU A 70 -6.01 7.82 16.03
C LEU A 70 -6.13 6.34 16.43
N PRO A 71 -7.35 5.87 16.72
CA PRO A 71 -7.59 4.45 16.97
C PRO A 71 -7.54 3.65 15.66
N VAL A 72 -7.36 2.34 15.80
CA VAL A 72 -7.55 1.38 14.71
C VAL A 72 -9.05 1.18 14.47
N TRP A 73 -9.48 1.32 13.23
CA TRP A 73 -10.88 1.13 12.85
C TRP A 73 -11.16 -0.34 12.55
N SER A 74 -12.16 -0.92 13.20
CA SER A 74 -12.61 -2.30 12.95
C SER A 74 -13.55 -2.43 11.75
N LYS A 75 -14.13 -1.32 11.29
CA LYS A 75 -15.06 -1.25 10.16
C LYS A 75 -14.72 -0.09 9.23
N GLY A 76 -14.94 -0.31 7.94
CA GLY A 76 -14.53 0.62 6.89
C GLY A 76 -13.03 0.55 6.59
N CYS A 77 -12.52 1.53 5.88
CA CYS A 77 -11.09 1.64 5.55
C CYS A 77 -10.27 1.94 6.81
N ASP A 78 -9.28 1.10 7.14
CA ASP A 78 -8.38 1.27 8.28
C ASP A 78 -7.49 2.53 8.17
N SER A 79 -7.27 3.01 6.95
CA SER A 79 -6.56 4.25 6.66
C SER A 79 -7.46 5.39 6.14
N SER A 80 -8.72 5.43 6.57
CA SER A 80 -9.70 6.47 6.19
C SER A 80 -9.23 7.89 6.49
N TYR A 81 -8.34 8.10 7.44
CA TYR A 81 -7.70 9.37 7.76
C TYR A 81 -6.84 9.92 6.62
N THR A 82 -6.46 9.10 5.63
CA THR A 82 -5.67 9.54 4.49
C THR A 82 -6.51 10.18 3.37
N TRP A 83 -7.82 10.06 3.39
CA TRP A 83 -8.70 10.57 2.33
C TRP A 83 -9.97 11.28 2.82
N SER A 84 -10.45 10.95 4.01
CA SER A 84 -11.65 11.59 4.55
C SER A 84 -11.39 13.07 4.88
N LYS A 85 -12.29 13.93 4.44
CA LYS A 85 -12.22 15.38 4.66
C LYS A 85 -12.16 15.75 6.15
N LYS A 86 -12.71 14.91 7.02
CA LYS A 86 -12.70 15.07 8.47
C LYS A 86 -11.27 15.17 9.02
N TYR A 87 -10.35 14.41 8.46
CA TYR A 87 -8.95 14.32 8.92
C TYR A 87 -7.98 15.24 8.14
N LYS A 88 -8.51 16.16 7.34
CA LYS A 88 -7.68 17.05 6.52
C LYS A 88 -6.67 17.88 7.32
N HIS A 89 -6.96 18.19 8.58
CA HIS A 89 -6.06 18.94 9.46
C HIS A 89 -4.78 18.16 9.83
N LEU A 90 -4.79 16.82 9.69
CA LEU A 90 -3.63 15.95 9.91
C LEU A 90 -2.73 15.83 8.66
N MET A 91 -3.18 16.36 7.52
CA MET A 91 -2.45 16.30 6.26
C MET A 91 -1.21 17.21 6.28
N GLY A 92 -0.05 16.62 6.08
CA GLY A 92 1.19 17.34 5.87
C GLY A 92 1.38 17.78 4.41
N GLN A 93 2.19 18.82 4.21
CA GLN A 93 2.58 19.31 2.89
C GLN A 93 4.08 19.59 2.87
N LYS A 94 4.81 18.91 1.99
CA LYS A 94 6.26 19.02 1.85
C LYS A 94 6.68 18.96 0.39
N THR A 95 7.80 19.61 0.05
CA THR A 95 8.49 19.40 -1.22
C THR A 95 9.07 17.99 -1.29
N ALA A 96 9.46 17.53 -2.48
CA ALA A 96 10.12 16.22 -2.62
C ALA A 96 11.40 16.12 -1.78
N ARG A 97 12.21 17.17 -1.73
CA ARG A 97 13.42 17.24 -0.90
C ARG A 97 13.08 17.09 0.58
N GLU A 98 12.11 17.86 1.07
CA GLU A 98 11.68 17.78 2.47
C GLU A 98 11.07 16.42 2.84
N LEU A 99 10.41 15.71 1.90
CA LEU A 99 9.93 14.32 2.12
C LEU A 99 11.09 13.34 2.23
N VAL A 100 12.10 13.46 1.38
CA VAL A 100 13.32 12.63 1.45
C VAL A 100 14.05 12.86 2.76
N ASP A 101 14.19 14.11 3.20
CA ASP A 101 14.81 14.44 4.48
C ASP A 101 14.01 13.89 5.66
N LEU A 102 12.68 13.95 5.60
CA LEU A 102 11.80 13.37 6.62
C LEU A 102 11.95 11.85 6.70
N ILE A 103 12.00 11.15 5.56
CA ILE A 103 12.24 9.70 5.52
C ILE A 103 13.61 9.37 6.11
N LYS A 104 14.61 10.18 5.81
CA LYS A 104 15.96 10.04 6.38
C LYS A 104 15.96 10.20 7.90
N GLU A 105 15.23 11.20 8.43
CA GLU A 105 15.05 11.36 9.88
C GLU A 105 14.33 10.14 10.51
N THR A 106 13.29 9.64 9.86
CA THR A 106 12.55 8.44 10.30
C THR A 106 13.42 7.18 10.34
N ALA A 107 14.43 7.09 9.48
CA ALA A 107 15.37 5.96 9.41
C ALA A 107 16.49 6.01 10.47
N LYS A 108 16.63 7.11 11.21
CA LYS A 108 17.71 7.27 12.22
C LYS A 108 17.50 6.36 13.42
N THR A 109 18.60 5.72 13.83
CA THR A 109 18.72 4.92 15.05
C THR A 109 20.12 5.18 15.66
N GLU A 110 20.39 4.66 16.85
CA GLU A 110 21.73 4.72 17.44
C GLU A 110 22.81 4.14 16.51
N THR A 111 22.50 3.05 15.79
CA THR A 111 23.43 2.36 14.89
C THR A 111 23.34 2.83 13.44
N ASN A 112 22.40 3.73 13.13
CA ASN A 112 22.23 4.38 11.82
C ASN A 112 21.96 5.88 11.99
N PRO A 113 22.88 6.67 12.58
CA PRO A 113 22.64 8.07 12.95
C PRO A 113 22.43 8.99 11.73
N GLU A 114 22.90 8.59 10.56
CA GLU A 114 22.71 9.34 9.32
C GLU A 114 21.39 9.01 8.60
N GLY A 115 20.64 8.00 9.05
CA GLY A 115 19.38 7.60 8.45
C GLY A 115 19.53 7.07 7.01
N HIS A 116 20.56 6.28 6.74
CA HIS A 116 20.77 5.69 5.42
C HIS A 116 19.86 4.47 5.22
N PHE A 117 19.49 4.21 3.96
CA PHE A 117 18.84 2.94 3.62
C PHE A 117 19.76 1.71 3.81
N SER A 118 21.07 1.90 3.73
CA SER A 118 22.05 0.86 4.05
C SER A 118 22.51 0.98 5.49
N HIS A 119 22.21 -0.05 6.29
CA HIS A 119 22.65 -0.08 7.70
C HIS A 119 24.18 -0.07 7.78
N PRO A 120 24.80 0.84 8.55
CA PRO A 120 26.25 1.04 8.56
C PRO A 120 27.06 -0.21 8.94
N GLU A 121 26.54 -1.04 9.86
CA GLU A 121 27.20 -2.23 10.37
C GLU A 121 26.85 -3.48 9.55
N SER A 122 25.58 -3.88 9.52
CA SER A 122 25.14 -5.11 8.88
C SER A 122 25.16 -5.07 7.35
N LYS A 123 25.23 -3.87 6.76
CA LYS A 123 25.10 -3.61 5.31
C LYS A 123 23.75 -4.04 4.72
N MET A 124 22.81 -4.47 5.56
CA MET A 124 21.44 -4.73 5.13
C MET A 124 20.81 -3.44 4.61
N ARG A 125 20.09 -3.51 3.50
CA ARG A 125 19.43 -2.35 2.89
C ARG A 125 17.92 -2.43 3.13
N ALA A 126 17.36 -1.33 3.62
CA ALA A 126 15.94 -1.18 3.77
C ALA A 126 15.22 -1.15 2.42
N HIS A 127 14.00 -1.62 2.44
CA HIS A 127 13.01 -1.44 1.41
C HIS A 127 12.35 -0.05 1.56
N MET A 128 11.90 0.59 0.49
CA MET A 128 11.07 1.78 0.56
C MET A 128 9.68 1.46 0.02
N CYS A 129 8.67 1.63 0.86
CA CYS A 129 7.28 1.43 0.47
C CYS A 129 6.52 2.76 0.40
N LEU A 130 5.89 2.98 -0.74
CA LEU A 130 4.98 4.10 -0.98
C LEU A 130 3.56 3.56 -0.90
N THR A 131 2.79 4.10 0.02
CA THR A 131 1.42 3.71 0.32
C THR A 131 0.55 4.94 0.53
N GLY A 132 -0.59 4.81 1.14
CA GLY A 132 -1.39 5.96 1.51
C GLY A 132 -2.85 5.65 1.49
N GLY A 133 -3.62 6.64 1.03
CA GLY A 133 -4.83 6.43 0.30
C GLY A 133 -4.51 5.69 -1.00
N GLU A 134 -4.08 6.41 -2.04
CA GLU A 134 -3.60 5.78 -3.29
C GLU A 134 -2.31 6.48 -3.77
N PRO A 135 -1.14 5.80 -3.69
CA PRO A 135 0.14 6.42 -4.00
C PRO A 135 0.35 6.68 -5.50
N LEU A 136 -0.37 5.99 -6.38
CA LEU A 136 -0.25 6.18 -7.84
C LEU A 136 -1.19 7.24 -8.41
N MET A 137 -1.90 8.01 -7.56
CA MET A 137 -2.53 9.24 -8.08
C MET A 137 -1.48 10.17 -8.71
N ALA A 138 -1.88 10.98 -9.69
CA ALA A 138 -0.94 11.81 -10.48
C ALA A 138 0.05 12.65 -9.63
N HIS A 139 -0.37 13.11 -8.45
CA HIS A 139 0.53 13.83 -7.54
C HIS A 139 1.57 12.93 -6.88
N GLY A 140 1.22 11.68 -6.54
CA GLY A 140 2.13 10.70 -5.96
C GLY A 140 3.17 10.21 -6.97
N GLN A 141 2.76 9.93 -8.22
CA GLN A 141 3.68 9.60 -9.30
C GLN A 141 4.73 10.71 -9.51
N LYS A 142 4.28 11.97 -9.55
CA LYS A 142 5.18 13.12 -9.68
C LYS A 142 6.10 13.27 -8.46
N ALA A 143 5.56 13.13 -7.25
CA ALA A 143 6.34 13.18 -6.02
C ALA A 143 7.46 12.13 -6.03
N PHE A 144 7.12 10.90 -6.42
CA PHE A 144 8.10 9.81 -6.50
C PHE A 144 9.26 10.11 -7.45
N MET A 145 8.97 10.60 -8.67
CA MET A 145 10.03 10.96 -9.62
C MET A 145 10.99 12.00 -9.04
N GLU A 146 10.47 13.06 -8.44
CA GLU A 146 11.29 14.13 -7.84
C GLU A 146 12.06 13.64 -6.60
N MET A 147 11.44 12.80 -5.75
CA MET A 147 12.11 12.17 -4.60
C MET A 147 13.22 11.22 -5.03
N TYR A 148 13.00 10.45 -6.10
CA TYR A 148 14.01 9.53 -6.62
C TYR A 148 15.27 10.28 -7.06
N GLU A 149 15.13 11.42 -7.74
CA GLU A 149 16.26 12.25 -8.11
C GLU A 149 17.02 12.79 -6.89
N CYS A 150 16.31 13.13 -5.81
CA CYS A 150 16.96 13.51 -4.55
C CYS A 150 17.76 12.35 -3.94
N TRP A 151 17.18 11.14 -3.85
CA TRP A 151 17.89 9.96 -3.33
C TRP A 151 19.08 9.55 -4.20
N ARG A 152 18.95 9.69 -5.52
CA ARG A 152 20.04 9.41 -6.45
C ARG A 152 21.18 10.41 -6.29
N HIS A 153 20.87 11.68 -6.16
CA HIS A 153 21.86 12.75 -5.90
C HIS A 153 22.58 12.49 -4.56
N ASP A 154 21.86 12.11 -3.53
CA ASP A 154 22.41 11.81 -2.20
C ASP A 154 23.15 10.45 -2.16
N GLN A 155 23.14 9.67 -3.22
CA GLN A 155 23.67 8.29 -3.31
C GLN A 155 23.11 7.37 -2.20
N ASN A 156 21.86 7.62 -1.77
CA ASN A 156 21.17 6.91 -0.71
C ASN A 156 19.89 6.26 -1.24
N LEU A 157 20.04 5.23 -2.07
CA LEU A 157 18.93 4.49 -2.66
C LEU A 157 18.55 3.27 -1.79
N PRO A 158 17.26 2.93 -1.68
CA PRO A 158 16.81 1.72 -1.00
C PRO A 158 17.20 0.45 -1.77
N LYS A 159 16.97 -0.72 -1.16
CA LYS A 159 17.11 -2.02 -1.82
C LYS A 159 16.19 -2.14 -3.04
N SER A 160 14.95 -1.70 -2.87
CA SER A 160 13.88 -1.73 -3.87
C SER A 160 12.75 -0.80 -3.45
N PHE A 161 11.88 -0.46 -4.39
CA PHE A 161 10.66 0.29 -4.13
C PHE A 161 9.43 -0.61 -4.24
N THR A 162 8.44 -0.40 -3.39
CA THR A 162 7.10 -0.98 -3.52
C THR A 162 6.06 0.13 -3.59
N PHE A 163 5.08 -0.03 -4.47
CA PHE A 163 3.82 0.69 -4.42
C PHE A 163 2.73 -0.24 -3.87
N GLU A 164 2.21 0.09 -2.68
CA GLU A 164 0.97 -0.50 -2.16
C GLU A 164 -0.21 0.25 -2.76
N THR A 165 -0.82 -0.30 -3.80
CA THR A 165 -1.82 0.38 -4.63
C THR A 165 -3.12 -0.40 -4.71
N ASN A 166 -4.24 0.29 -4.95
CA ASN A 166 -5.51 -0.35 -5.24
C ASN A 166 -5.65 -0.82 -6.72
N GLY A 167 -4.66 -0.50 -7.56
CA GLY A 167 -4.60 -0.96 -8.95
C GLY A 167 -5.53 -0.23 -9.91
N THR A 168 -5.96 1.00 -9.61
CA THR A 168 -6.94 1.73 -10.42
C THR A 168 -6.40 2.97 -11.14
N GLN A 169 -5.16 3.39 -10.85
CA GLN A 169 -4.60 4.63 -11.35
C GLN A 169 -3.70 4.39 -12.55
N GLU A 170 -4.07 4.97 -13.69
CA GLU A 170 -3.23 4.93 -14.90
C GLU A 170 -1.87 5.59 -14.64
N LEU A 171 -0.80 4.99 -15.17
CA LEU A 171 0.51 5.62 -15.15
C LEU A 171 0.51 6.81 -16.11
N GLN A 172 0.92 7.97 -15.61
CA GLN A 172 1.04 9.18 -16.43
C GLN A 172 2.22 9.05 -17.40
N GLU A 173 2.12 9.67 -18.59
CA GLU A 173 3.17 9.59 -19.62
C GLU A 173 4.58 9.90 -19.06
N PRO A 174 4.81 10.99 -18.30
CA PRO A 174 6.13 11.27 -17.72
C PRO A 174 6.63 10.17 -16.77
N PHE A 175 5.71 9.48 -16.08
CA PHE A 175 6.08 8.40 -15.17
C PHE A 175 6.43 7.11 -15.92
N ARG A 176 5.74 6.81 -17.01
CA ARG A 176 6.07 5.71 -17.93
C ARG A 176 7.46 5.90 -18.55
N ASP A 177 7.75 7.09 -19.04
CA ASP A 177 9.06 7.44 -19.59
C ASP A 177 10.16 7.31 -18.54
N PHE A 178 9.90 7.78 -17.32
CA PHE A 178 10.81 7.67 -16.19
C PHE A 178 11.15 6.20 -15.87
N LEU A 179 10.15 5.32 -15.79
CA LEU A 179 10.34 3.88 -15.51
C LEU A 179 11.07 3.16 -16.64
N SER A 180 10.84 3.55 -17.90
CA SER A 180 11.45 2.93 -19.07
C SER A 180 12.92 3.28 -19.25
N ASN A 181 13.36 4.38 -18.70
CA ASN A 181 14.71 4.91 -18.91
C ASN A 181 15.65 4.53 -17.77
N LYS A 182 16.51 3.52 -17.99
CA LYS A 182 17.50 3.06 -17.00
C LYS A 182 18.55 4.13 -16.62
N GLY A 183 18.72 5.18 -17.41
CA GLY A 183 19.54 6.33 -17.05
C GLY A 183 18.88 7.20 -15.98
N THR A 184 17.57 7.18 -15.89
CA THR A 184 16.78 7.89 -14.86
C THR A 184 16.36 6.99 -13.71
N PHE A 185 15.85 5.78 -13.97
CA PHE A 185 15.39 4.85 -12.93
C PHE A 185 16.08 3.48 -13.07
N ASN A 186 16.80 3.06 -12.03
CA ASN A 186 17.60 1.84 -12.03
C ASN A 186 17.58 1.08 -10.70
N THR A 187 16.47 1.13 -9.99
CA THR A 187 16.27 0.41 -8.72
C THR A 187 15.12 -0.58 -8.89
N PRO A 188 15.18 -1.80 -8.32
CA PRO A 188 14.09 -2.76 -8.41
C PRO A 188 12.75 -2.17 -7.95
N LEU A 189 11.67 -2.51 -8.67
CA LEU A 189 10.33 -2.01 -8.46
C LEU A 189 9.34 -3.16 -8.28
N PHE A 190 8.45 -3.04 -7.31
CA PHE A 190 7.42 -4.02 -7.02
C PHE A 190 6.04 -3.35 -6.85
N PHE A 191 5.02 -3.90 -7.50
CA PHE A 191 3.65 -3.45 -7.31
C PHE A 191 2.88 -4.45 -6.44
N SER A 192 2.52 -4.04 -5.23
CA SER A 192 1.59 -4.77 -4.37
C SER A 192 0.18 -4.26 -4.63
N CYS A 193 -0.49 -4.87 -5.60
CA CYS A 193 -1.84 -4.47 -5.99
C CYS A 193 -2.87 -5.15 -5.10
N SER A 194 -3.73 -4.35 -4.46
CA SER A 194 -4.84 -4.79 -3.64
C SER A 194 -6.19 -4.35 -4.22
N PRO A 195 -6.70 -5.03 -5.27
CA PRO A 195 -7.99 -4.70 -5.85
C PRO A 195 -9.13 -4.86 -4.83
N LYS A 196 -10.14 -4.01 -4.91
CA LYS A 196 -11.22 -3.92 -3.92
C LYS A 196 -12.48 -4.59 -4.44
N LEU A 197 -12.82 -5.76 -3.88
CA LEU A 197 -13.99 -6.53 -4.27
C LEU A 197 -15.27 -5.89 -3.71
N TRP A 198 -16.34 -5.97 -4.49
CA TRP A 198 -17.66 -5.48 -4.08
C TRP A 198 -18.18 -6.21 -2.84
N THR A 199 -18.08 -7.54 -2.85
CA THR A 199 -18.58 -8.39 -1.77
C THR A 199 -17.77 -8.31 -0.47
N VAL A 200 -16.63 -7.60 -0.47
CA VAL A 200 -15.74 -7.46 0.70
C VAL A 200 -15.51 -6.01 1.10
N ALA A 201 -15.20 -5.15 0.12
CA ALA A 201 -14.83 -3.74 0.34
C ALA A 201 -15.99 -2.76 0.05
N GLY A 202 -17.07 -3.23 -0.58
CA GLY A 202 -18.21 -2.39 -0.97
C GLY A 202 -17.88 -1.42 -2.11
N GLU A 203 -16.81 -1.67 -2.87
CA GLU A 203 -16.44 -0.84 -4.02
C GLU A 203 -16.97 -1.45 -5.32
N LYS A 204 -17.66 -0.64 -6.11
CA LYS A 204 -18.26 -1.09 -7.37
C LYS A 204 -17.18 -1.57 -8.35
N PRO A 205 -17.37 -2.74 -9.03
CA PRO A 205 -16.35 -3.32 -9.90
C PRO A 205 -15.87 -2.37 -11.01
N GLU A 206 -16.76 -1.61 -11.61
CA GLU A 206 -16.42 -0.65 -12.68
C GLU A 206 -15.48 0.48 -12.20
N LYS A 207 -15.43 0.73 -10.90
CA LYS A 207 -14.54 1.72 -10.28
C LYS A 207 -13.25 1.10 -9.76
N ALA A 208 -13.34 -0.10 -9.17
CA ALA A 208 -12.27 -0.71 -8.38
C ALA A 208 -11.48 -1.80 -9.10
N ILE A 209 -12.01 -2.38 -10.17
CA ILE A 209 -11.34 -3.46 -10.92
C ILE A 209 -10.94 -2.93 -12.30
N LYS A 210 -9.62 -2.79 -12.50
CA LYS A 210 -9.00 -2.21 -13.70
C LYS A 210 -7.86 -3.11 -14.21
N PRO A 211 -8.18 -4.25 -14.84
CA PRO A 211 -7.17 -5.22 -15.25
C PRO A 211 -6.13 -4.64 -16.21
N GLU A 212 -6.53 -3.78 -17.14
CA GLU A 212 -5.65 -3.17 -18.13
C GLU A 212 -4.62 -2.23 -17.45
N VAL A 213 -5.05 -1.51 -16.40
CA VAL A 213 -4.17 -0.63 -15.61
C VAL A 213 -3.09 -1.46 -14.91
N VAL A 214 -3.47 -2.57 -14.29
CA VAL A 214 -2.51 -3.46 -13.62
C VAL A 214 -1.65 -4.20 -14.65
N GLY A 215 -2.17 -4.49 -15.83
CA GLY A 215 -1.40 -5.00 -16.98
C GLY A 215 -0.27 -4.05 -17.38
N GLU A 216 -0.56 -2.75 -17.37
CA GLU A 216 0.48 -1.73 -17.61
C GLU A 216 1.54 -1.73 -16.48
N TYR A 217 1.16 -1.88 -15.21
CA TYR A 217 2.11 -2.01 -14.11
C TYR A 217 3.01 -3.24 -14.28
N ALA A 218 2.44 -4.37 -14.69
CA ALA A 218 3.20 -5.59 -14.95
C ALA A 218 4.22 -5.39 -16.09
N PHE A 219 3.81 -4.73 -17.16
CA PHE A 219 4.71 -4.40 -18.27
C PHE A 219 5.90 -3.54 -17.82
N TYR A 220 5.66 -2.46 -17.08
CA TYR A 220 6.74 -1.57 -16.64
C TYR A 220 7.61 -2.18 -15.56
N SER A 221 7.06 -2.96 -14.63
CA SER A 221 7.87 -3.67 -13.63
C SER A 221 8.78 -4.72 -14.27
N THR A 222 8.32 -5.43 -15.31
CA THR A 222 9.16 -6.35 -16.10
C THR A 222 10.33 -5.62 -16.75
N ILE A 223 10.08 -4.48 -17.37
CA ILE A 223 11.15 -3.65 -17.99
C ILE A 223 12.20 -3.23 -16.95
N VAL A 224 11.74 -2.75 -15.79
CA VAL A 224 12.62 -2.30 -14.71
C VAL A 224 13.42 -3.46 -14.13
N ASN A 225 12.76 -4.59 -13.84
CA ASN A 225 13.32 -5.68 -13.04
C ASN A 225 14.12 -6.73 -13.83
N ARG A 226 14.08 -6.73 -15.15
CA ARG A 226 14.69 -7.77 -15.99
C ARG A 226 16.17 -8.06 -15.70
N ASP A 227 16.92 -7.05 -15.25
CA ASP A 227 18.34 -7.20 -14.92
C ASP A 227 18.59 -7.57 -13.46
N TYR A 228 17.55 -7.53 -12.62
CA TYR A 228 17.62 -7.80 -11.18
C TYR A 228 17.11 -9.19 -10.81
N HIS A 229 16.39 -9.86 -11.72
CA HIS A 229 15.73 -11.14 -11.47
C HIS A 229 14.88 -11.16 -10.19
N THR A 230 14.22 -10.04 -9.91
CA THR A 230 13.37 -9.84 -8.73
C THR A 230 11.90 -9.97 -9.09
N PRO A 231 11.04 -10.35 -8.12
CA PRO A 231 9.60 -10.33 -8.33
C PRO A 231 9.11 -8.95 -8.77
N GLU A 232 8.11 -8.91 -9.66
CA GLU A 232 7.59 -7.71 -10.30
C GLU A 232 6.38 -7.14 -9.58
N GLY A 233 5.56 -8.02 -8.96
CA GLY A 233 4.37 -7.64 -8.25
C GLY A 233 3.62 -8.82 -7.66
N GLN A 234 2.51 -8.50 -7.00
CA GLN A 234 1.53 -9.43 -6.46
C GLN A 234 0.12 -8.87 -6.59
N LEU A 235 -0.87 -9.75 -6.64
CA LEU A 235 -2.26 -9.42 -6.41
C LEU A 235 -2.61 -9.84 -4.98
N LYS A 236 -3.02 -8.91 -4.13
CA LYS A 236 -3.34 -9.15 -2.73
C LYS A 236 -4.81 -8.83 -2.47
N PHE A 237 -5.62 -9.82 -2.12
CA PHE A 237 -7.04 -9.67 -1.87
C PHE A 237 -7.36 -9.85 -0.40
N VAL A 238 -8.10 -8.90 0.17
CA VAL A 238 -8.70 -9.04 1.48
C VAL A 238 -9.96 -9.90 1.34
N MET A 239 -10.07 -10.97 2.13
CA MET A 239 -11.12 -12.00 1.97
C MET A 239 -11.73 -12.41 3.30
N GLY A 240 -13.02 -12.68 3.26
CA GLY A 240 -13.73 -13.45 4.28
C GLY A 240 -14.03 -14.88 3.81
N PRO A 241 -14.75 -15.67 4.62
CA PRO A 241 -15.04 -17.07 4.28
C PRO A 241 -16.27 -17.28 3.39
N LYS A 242 -17.03 -16.22 3.07
CA LYS A 242 -18.31 -16.35 2.35
C LYS A 242 -18.10 -16.77 0.89
N LYS A 243 -18.92 -17.72 0.40
CA LYS A 243 -18.81 -18.30 -0.93
C LYS A 243 -18.84 -17.26 -2.05
N GLU A 244 -19.74 -16.29 -1.98
CA GLU A 244 -19.88 -15.22 -2.98
C GLU A 244 -18.63 -14.35 -3.14
N GLN A 245 -17.84 -14.19 -2.07
CA GLN A 245 -16.58 -13.46 -2.12
C GLN A 245 -15.54 -14.21 -2.95
N TRP A 246 -15.49 -15.53 -2.83
CA TRP A 246 -14.59 -16.39 -3.58
C TRP A 246 -14.98 -16.52 -5.05
N GLU A 247 -16.27 -16.56 -5.35
CA GLU A 247 -16.77 -16.52 -6.72
C GLU A 247 -16.40 -15.20 -7.41
N GLU A 248 -16.54 -14.06 -6.74
CA GLU A 248 -16.09 -12.77 -7.25
C GLU A 248 -14.57 -12.74 -7.44
N LEU A 249 -13.80 -13.23 -6.45
CA LEU A 249 -12.33 -13.29 -6.53
C LEU A 249 -11.87 -14.05 -7.77
N GLU A 250 -12.40 -15.26 -8.00
CA GLU A 250 -12.01 -16.10 -9.15
C GLU A 250 -12.30 -15.40 -10.48
N TYR A 251 -13.48 -14.79 -10.59
CA TYR A 251 -13.85 -13.99 -11.75
C TYR A 251 -12.89 -12.81 -11.97
N VAL A 252 -12.55 -12.09 -10.93
CA VAL A 252 -11.65 -10.92 -11.00
C VAL A 252 -10.22 -11.36 -11.32
N VAL A 253 -9.72 -12.44 -10.72
CA VAL A 253 -8.38 -12.99 -11.02
C VAL A 253 -8.30 -13.40 -12.50
N ASP A 254 -9.35 -14.02 -13.05
CA ASP A 254 -9.39 -14.38 -14.47
C ASP A 254 -9.28 -13.13 -15.37
N GLN A 255 -9.96 -12.04 -15.05
CA GLN A 255 -9.84 -10.78 -15.78
C GLN A 255 -8.40 -10.24 -15.76
N PHE A 256 -7.70 -10.30 -14.62
CA PHE A 256 -6.28 -9.91 -14.54
C PHE A 256 -5.39 -10.82 -15.38
N ARG A 257 -5.66 -12.16 -15.39
CA ARG A 257 -4.92 -13.10 -16.25
C ARG A 257 -5.11 -12.79 -17.73
N GLN A 258 -6.33 -12.45 -18.14
CA GLN A 258 -6.64 -12.04 -19.52
C GLN A 258 -5.92 -10.75 -19.92
N ALA A 259 -5.70 -9.83 -18.98
CA ALA A 259 -4.92 -8.61 -19.16
C ALA A 259 -3.38 -8.82 -19.07
N GLY A 260 -2.91 -10.07 -18.98
CA GLY A 260 -1.48 -10.40 -18.94
C GLY A 260 -0.82 -10.31 -17.57
N VAL A 261 -1.58 -10.17 -16.49
CA VAL A 261 -1.06 -10.10 -15.11
C VAL A 261 -0.96 -11.52 -14.54
N TYR A 262 0.25 -12.10 -14.55
CA TYR A 262 0.51 -13.46 -14.04
C TYR A 262 1.17 -13.45 -12.65
N TRP A 263 1.08 -12.37 -11.92
CA TRP A 263 1.61 -12.25 -10.58
C TRP A 263 0.98 -13.24 -9.60
N PRO A 264 1.72 -13.67 -8.55
CA PRO A 264 1.15 -14.52 -7.51
C PRO A 264 -0.02 -13.81 -6.81
N VAL A 265 -1.04 -14.61 -6.46
CA VAL A 265 -2.19 -14.15 -5.70
C VAL A 265 -1.97 -14.46 -4.23
N TYR A 266 -2.13 -13.44 -3.39
CA TYR A 266 -2.09 -13.53 -1.93
C TYR A 266 -3.47 -13.22 -1.36
N ILE A 267 -3.97 -14.10 -0.54
CA ILE A 267 -5.20 -13.95 0.21
C ILE A 267 -4.88 -13.47 1.60
N MET A 268 -5.46 -12.35 1.99
CA MET A 268 -5.32 -11.77 3.32
C MET A 268 -6.68 -11.80 4.03
N PRO A 269 -6.81 -12.50 5.18
CA PRO A 269 -8.05 -12.51 5.93
C PRO A 269 -8.48 -11.08 6.32
N VAL A 270 -9.78 -10.79 6.20
CA VAL A 270 -10.35 -9.53 6.67
C VAL A 270 -10.20 -9.40 8.18
N GLY A 271 -9.87 -8.19 8.65
CA GLY A 271 -9.70 -7.90 10.06
C GLY A 271 -8.53 -6.93 10.30
N ALA A 272 -8.77 -5.90 11.10
CA ALA A 272 -7.79 -4.86 11.40
C ALA A 272 -7.02 -5.12 12.71
N THR A 273 -7.53 -5.98 13.58
CA THR A 273 -6.95 -6.28 14.90
C THR A 273 -6.43 -7.72 14.95
N VAL A 274 -5.64 -8.03 15.98
CA VAL A 274 -5.18 -9.40 16.26
C VAL A 274 -6.37 -10.33 16.48
N GLU A 275 -7.35 -9.90 17.24
CA GLU A 275 -8.57 -10.68 17.55
C GLU A 275 -9.36 -11.02 16.29
N ASP A 276 -9.53 -10.06 15.36
CA ASP A 276 -10.17 -10.29 14.07
C ASP A 276 -9.39 -11.35 13.25
N GLN A 277 -8.06 -11.25 13.23
CA GLN A 277 -7.20 -12.19 12.52
C GLN A 277 -7.27 -13.61 13.11
N GLU A 278 -7.31 -13.74 14.43
CA GLU A 278 -7.41 -15.04 15.11
C GLU A 278 -8.74 -15.73 14.83
N THR A 279 -9.84 -14.97 14.73
CA THR A 279 -11.20 -15.54 14.64
C THR A 279 -11.50 -16.18 13.28
N GLY A 280 -11.03 -15.63 12.18
CA GLY A 280 -11.44 -16.06 10.82
C GLY A 280 -10.29 -16.51 9.90
N ALA A 281 -9.04 -16.19 10.24
CA ALA A 281 -7.92 -16.39 9.33
C ALA A 281 -7.70 -17.86 8.95
N GLY A 282 -7.89 -18.80 9.86
CA GLY A 282 -7.67 -20.23 9.60
C GLY A 282 -8.66 -20.81 8.58
N GLU A 283 -9.91 -20.36 8.58
CA GLU A 283 -10.90 -20.79 7.61
C GLU A 283 -10.58 -20.23 6.21
N VAL A 284 -10.31 -18.94 6.14
CA VAL A 284 -9.91 -18.27 4.88
C VAL A 284 -8.65 -18.91 4.30
N ALA A 285 -7.65 -19.25 5.15
CA ALA A 285 -6.43 -19.89 4.71
C ALA A 285 -6.68 -21.28 4.11
N LYS A 286 -7.56 -22.09 4.71
CA LYS A 286 -7.93 -23.42 4.17
C LYS A 286 -8.55 -23.29 2.79
N ILE A 287 -9.51 -22.38 2.60
CA ILE A 287 -10.14 -22.15 1.29
C ILE A 287 -9.08 -21.67 0.26
N ALA A 288 -8.18 -20.78 0.67
CA ALA A 288 -7.11 -20.30 -0.21
C ALA A 288 -6.20 -21.44 -0.69
N PHE A 289 -5.82 -22.36 0.20
CA PHE A 289 -4.99 -23.52 -0.17
C PHE A 289 -5.71 -24.48 -1.12
N GLU A 290 -7.00 -24.74 -0.90
CA GLU A 290 -7.81 -25.56 -1.82
C GLU A 290 -7.87 -24.95 -3.23
N LYS A 291 -7.81 -23.62 -3.34
CA LYS A 291 -7.84 -22.89 -4.60
C LYS A 291 -6.44 -22.59 -5.18
N GLY A 292 -5.36 -23.03 -4.51
CA GLY A 292 -3.98 -22.85 -4.96
C GLY A 292 -3.46 -21.42 -4.81
N TYR A 293 -3.97 -20.62 -3.88
CA TYR A 293 -3.51 -19.28 -3.59
C TYR A 293 -2.56 -19.24 -2.39
N ASN A 294 -1.67 -18.26 -2.38
CA ASN A 294 -0.85 -17.96 -1.21
C ASN A 294 -1.68 -17.26 -0.13
N VAL A 295 -1.24 -17.35 1.12
CA VAL A 295 -1.86 -16.66 2.24
C VAL A 295 -0.89 -15.65 2.84
N SER A 296 -1.39 -14.47 3.16
CA SER A 296 -0.66 -13.44 3.89
C SER A 296 -1.39 -13.12 5.17
N GLY A 297 -0.73 -13.29 6.30
CA GLY A 297 -1.16 -12.65 7.55
C GLY A 297 -0.83 -11.15 7.53
N ARG A 298 -1.12 -10.49 8.66
CA ARG A 298 -0.73 -9.09 8.93
C ARG A 298 0.26 -9.08 10.10
N LEU A 299 1.54 -9.33 9.80
CA LEU A 299 2.57 -9.52 10.83
C LEU A 299 2.72 -8.29 11.75
N HIS A 300 2.57 -7.08 11.22
CA HIS A 300 2.60 -5.84 12.00
C HIS A 300 1.49 -5.78 13.07
N CYS A 301 0.32 -6.38 12.82
CA CYS A 301 -0.74 -6.48 13.83
C CYS A 301 -0.26 -7.27 15.06
N TYR A 302 0.42 -8.39 14.85
CA TYR A 302 0.95 -9.22 15.94
C TYR A 302 2.11 -8.57 16.69
N LEU A 303 2.96 -7.82 15.99
CA LEU A 303 4.13 -7.18 16.59
C LEU A 303 3.78 -5.87 17.31
N PHE A 304 2.85 -5.09 16.75
CA PHE A 304 2.61 -3.70 17.15
C PHE A 304 1.13 -3.38 17.41
N GLY A 305 0.23 -4.36 17.36
CA GLY A 305 -1.21 -4.16 17.56
C GLY A 305 -1.89 -3.36 16.44
N ASN A 306 -1.29 -3.28 15.25
CA ASN A 306 -1.73 -2.44 14.14
C ASN A 306 -1.80 -0.93 14.48
N ALA A 307 -0.97 -0.47 15.41
CA ALA A 307 -0.88 0.95 15.72
C ALA A 307 -0.44 1.74 14.47
N ILE A 308 -0.99 2.93 14.28
CA ILE A 308 -0.63 3.78 13.13
C ILE A 308 0.85 4.17 13.28
N GLY A 309 1.60 4.10 12.17
CA GLY A 309 3.04 4.36 12.18
C GLY A 309 3.92 3.15 12.51
N THR A 310 3.35 1.93 12.48
CA THR A 310 4.10 0.69 12.77
C THR A 310 3.94 -0.36 11.68
#